data_00b70f07276aa00b42b19f20c2f473ab
#
_entry.id   00b70f07276aa00b42b19f20c2f473ab
#
_cell.length_a   1.000
_cell.length_b   1.000
_cell.length_c   1.000
_cell.angle_alpha   90.00
_cell.angle_beta   90.00
_cell.angle_gamma   90.00
#
_symmetry.space_group_name_H-M   'P 1'
#
loop_
_entity.id
_entity.type
_entity.pdbx_description
1 polymer ?
#
loop_
_entity_poly.entity_id
_entity_poly.type
_entity_poly.pdbx_seq_one_letter_code
_entity_poly.pdbx_strand_id
1 'polypeptide(L)'
;TFRRQITHGDYNEGNVLVKNDRVVGAIDFGDIAYAPLVYELGIALVYSGYDKDDPLEWIASALKGYNAIIPVEEKEVEILYYVMAARLAVSVCRSAHSRKTDPDNSHALNSEKHSWKLLKYLLRVGPIGVEKMLREVCQLPKRNELLADSELQKRLQVLSPLLSVSYKTIDLQL
;
A
#
# COMPACT_ATOMS: atom_id res chain seq x y z
N THR A 1 -14.48 1.40 14.43
CA THR A 1 -13.12 1.01 14.86
C THR A 1 -12.65 -0.12 13.96
N PHE A 2 -11.36 -0.11 13.52
CA PHE A 2 -10.76 -1.21 12.76
C PHE A 2 -10.35 -2.36 13.67
N ARG A 3 -10.41 -3.59 13.13
CA ARG A 3 -9.89 -4.79 13.81
C ARG A 3 -8.39 -4.64 14.04
N ARG A 4 -7.93 -5.02 15.23
CA ARG A 4 -6.53 -4.91 15.62
C ARG A 4 -6.02 -6.26 16.13
N GLN A 5 -4.75 -6.52 15.84
CA GLN A 5 -4.04 -7.70 16.37
C GLN A 5 -2.53 -7.41 16.39
N ILE A 6 -1.77 -8.37 16.85
CA ILE A 6 -0.32 -8.39 16.65
C ILE A 6 -0.08 -8.58 15.14
N THR A 7 0.63 -7.63 14.52
CA THR A 7 1.02 -7.64 13.11
C THR A 7 2.52 -7.74 12.99
N HIS A 8 3.02 -8.29 11.89
CA HIS A 8 4.44 -8.38 11.59
C HIS A 8 5.04 -7.00 11.28
N GLY A 9 4.28 -6.15 10.57
CA GLY A 9 4.65 -4.77 10.24
C GLY A 9 5.51 -4.60 8.99
N ASP A 10 6.14 -5.68 8.49
CA ASP A 10 6.95 -5.65 7.26
C ASP A 10 6.84 -6.99 6.48
N TYR A 11 5.63 -7.40 6.17
CA TYR A 11 5.36 -8.67 5.49
C TYR A 11 5.65 -8.54 3.99
N ASN A 12 6.85 -8.94 3.59
CA ASN A 12 7.35 -8.94 2.22
C ASN A 12 7.95 -10.30 1.84
N GLU A 13 8.29 -10.49 0.57
CA GLU A 13 8.82 -11.77 0.06
C GLU A 13 10.16 -12.18 0.70
N GLY A 14 10.98 -11.23 1.13
CA GLY A 14 12.24 -11.51 1.81
C GLY A 14 12.06 -12.03 3.23
N ASN A 15 10.91 -11.75 3.84
CA ASN A 15 10.58 -12.15 5.21
C ASN A 15 9.72 -13.41 5.29
N VAL A 16 9.42 -14.05 4.15
CA VAL A 16 8.63 -15.29 4.06
C VAL A 16 9.51 -16.45 3.63
N LEU A 17 9.58 -17.48 4.45
CA LEU A 17 10.32 -18.71 4.14
C LEU A 17 9.41 -19.68 3.41
N VAL A 18 9.83 -20.12 2.22
CA VAL A 18 9.09 -21.07 1.38
C VAL A 18 9.92 -22.34 1.16
N LYS A 19 9.30 -23.50 1.29
CA LYS A 19 9.87 -24.82 0.98
C LYS A 19 8.83 -25.68 0.28
N ASN A 20 9.16 -26.23 -0.89
CA ASN A 20 8.25 -27.07 -1.68
C ASN A 20 6.88 -26.38 -1.90
N ASP A 21 6.88 -25.14 -2.38
CA ASP A 21 5.72 -24.28 -2.63
C ASP A 21 4.78 -24.07 -1.43
N ARG A 22 5.32 -24.23 -0.22
CA ARG A 22 4.59 -23.98 1.02
C ARG A 22 5.34 -22.98 1.88
N VAL A 23 4.59 -22.03 2.44
CA VAL A 23 5.11 -21.16 3.48
C VAL A 23 5.40 -22.00 4.72
N VAL A 24 6.64 -21.97 5.19
CA VAL A 24 7.11 -22.74 6.36
C VAL A 24 7.52 -21.83 7.53
N GLY A 25 7.57 -20.53 7.34
CA GLY A 25 7.89 -19.57 8.40
C GLY A 25 7.91 -18.14 7.92
N ALA A 26 8.04 -17.23 8.87
CA ALA A 26 8.34 -15.82 8.69
C ALA A 26 9.50 -15.43 9.58
N ILE A 27 10.27 -14.41 9.16
CA ILE A 27 11.44 -13.89 9.87
C ILE A 27 11.36 -12.37 9.94
N ASP A 28 12.28 -11.74 10.68
CA ASP A 28 12.40 -10.29 10.81
C ASP A 28 11.18 -9.64 11.50
N PHE A 29 10.98 -9.97 12.76
CA PHE A 29 9.91 -9.44 13.61
C PHE A 29 10.27 -8.07 14.24
N GLY A 30 11.22 -7.31 13.66
CA GLY A 30 11.67 -6.02 14.20
C GLY A 30 10.58 -4.94 14.22
N ASP A 31 9.61 -5.01 13.32
CA ASP A 31 8.51 -4.03 13.20
C ASP A 31 7.19 -4.52 13.83
N ILE A 32 7.23 -5.59 14.65
CA ILE A 32 6.04 -6.17 15.28
C ILE A 32 5.28 -5.15 16.13
N ALA A 33 3.96 -5.04 15.92
CA ALA A 33 3.15 -4.07 16.64
C ALA A 33 1.71 -4.53 16.83
N TYR A 34 1.02 -4.01 17.85
CA TYR A 34 -0.43 -4.14 17.97
C TYR A 34 -1.12 -3.05 17.14
N ALA A 35 -1.47 -3.37 15.91
CA ALA A 35 -1.92 -2.42 14.90
C ALA A 35 -3.24 -2.83 14.21
N PRO A 36 -3.90 -1.92 13.46
CA PRO A 36 -5.00 -2.29 12.60
C PRO A 36 -4.58 -3.35 11.57
N LEU A 37 -5.37 -4.43 11.47
CA LEU A 37 -5.07 -5.56 10.58
C LEU A 37 -4.94 -5.16 9.11
N VAL A 38 -5.71 -4.15 8.69
CA VAL A 38 -5.66 -3.61 7.33
C VAL A 38 -4.29 -3.00 6.97
N TYR A 39 -3.49 -2.58 7.94
CA TYR A 39 -2.12 -2.07 7.67
C TYR A 39 -1.21 -3.18 7.22
N GLU A 40 -1.27 -4.34 7.89
CA GLU A 40 -0.53 -5.53 7.47
C GLU A 40 -0.90 -5.97 6.07
N LEU A 41 -2.21 -6.04 5.79
CA LEU A 41 -2.71 -6.37 4.46
C LEU A 41 -2.19 -5.37 3.40
N GLY A 42 -2.27 -4.07 3.68
CA GLY A 42 -1.79 -3.04 2.75
C GLY A 42 -0.30 -3.17 2.45
N ILE A 43 0.52 -3.52 3.44
CA ILE A 43 1.96 -3.78 3.26
C ILE A 43 2.16 -4.98 2.33
N ALA A 44 1.53 -6.11 2.61
CA ALA A 44 1.64 -7.32 1.79
C ALA A 44 1.19 -7.09 0.34
N LEU A 45 0.10 -6.34 0.13
CA LEU A 45 -0.40 -6.00 -1.21
C LEU A 45 0.57 -5.11 -1.99
N VAL A 46 1.23 -4.15 -1.34
CA VAL A 46 2.28 -3.32 -1.97
C VAL A 46 3.40 -4.21 -2.51
N TYR A 47 3.93 -5.10 -1.69
CA TYR A 47 5.03 -5.97 -2.10
C TYR A 47 4.60 -6.97 -3.19
N SER A 48 3.36 -7.45 -3.17
CA SER A 48 2.86 -8.32 -4.24
C SER A 48 2.79 -7.64 -5.62
N GLY A 49 2.65 -6.31 -5.64
CA GLY A 49 2.58 -5.51 -6.87
C GLY A 49 3.93 -5.01 -7.40
N TYR A 50 5.05 -5.20 -6.65
CA TYR A 50 6.36 -4.71 -7.09
C TYR A 50 6.83 -5.41 -8.36
N ASP A 51 7.35 -4.61 -9.32
CA ASP A 51 7.96 -5.05 -10.58
C ASP A 51 7.10 -5.92 -11.48
N LYS A 52 5.79 -5.86 -11.28
CA LYS A 52 4.84 -6.56 -12.14
C LYS A 52 4.45 -5.69 -13.34
N ASP A 53 4.16 -6.34 -14.46
CA ASP A 53 3.66 -5.67 -15.67
C ASP A 53 2.25 -5.14 -15.42
N ASP A 54 1.38 -5.92 -14.77
CA ASP A 54 0.10 -5.49 -14.23
C ASP A 54 0.07 -5.62 -12.70
N PRO A 55 0.45 -4.57 -11.95
CA PRO A 55 0.45 -4.61 -10.50
C PRO A 55 -0.92 -4.92 -9.88
N LEU A 56 -2.02 -4.46 -10.49
CA LEU A 56 -3.37 -4.69 -9.94
C LEU A 56 -3.78 -6.16 -10.01
N GLU A 57 -3.39 -6.88 -11.03
CA GLU A 57 -3.68 -8.33 -11.15
C GLU A 57 -3.03 -9.09 -9.99
N TRP A 58 -1.79 -8.78 -9.67
CA TRP A 58 -1.05 -9.42 -8.58
C TRP A 58 -1.60 -9.02 -7.21
N ILE A 59 -1.93 -7.74 -7.02
CA ILE A 59 -2.59 -7.24 -5.81
C ILE A 59 -3.95 -7.94 -5.63
N ALA A 60 -4.74 -8.07 -6.70
CA ALA A 60 -6.03 -8.76 -6.67
C ALA A 60 -5.87 -10.24 -6.29
N SER A 61 -4.86 -10.92 -6.85
CA SER A 61 -4.57 -12.32 -6.56
C SER A 61 -4.17 -12.52 -5.10
N ALA A 62 -3.27 -11.68 -4.57
CA ALA A 62 -2.86 -11.72 -3.17
C ALA A 62 -4.04 -11.43 -2.23
N LEU A 63 -4.84 -10.39 -2.54
CA LEU A 63 -6.04 -10.06 -1.78
C LEU A 63 -7.06 -11.20 -1.77
N LYS A 64 -7.27 -11.86 -2.91
CA LYS A 64 -8.17 -13.02 -3.01
C LYS A 64 -7.74 -14.15 -2.07
N GLY A 65 -6.44 -14.45 -2.04
CA GLY A 65 -5.89 -15.46 -1.12
C GLY A 65 -6.08 -15.09 0.35
N TYR A 66 -5.81 -13.84 0.69
CA TYR A 66 -6.03 -13.32 2.04
C TYR A 66 -7.51 -13.36 2.44
N ASN A 67 -8.39 -12.85 1.59
CA ASN A 67 -9.84 -12.76 1.84
C ASN A 67 -10.51 -14.14 2.01
N ALA A 68 -9.95 -15.18 1.40
CA ALA A 68 -10.44 -16.56 1.56
C ALA A 68 -10.22 -17.11 2.98
N ILE A 69 -9.26 -16.59 3.74
CA ILE A 69 -8.91 -17.02 5.10
C ILE A 69 -9.44 -16.01 6.14
N ILE A 70 -9.23 -14.73 5.87
CA ILE A 70 -9.63 -13.62 6.75
C ILE A 70 -10.46 -12.65 5.89
N PRO A 71 -11.80 -12.75 5.91
CA PRO A 71 -12.66 -11.86 5.14
C PRO A 71 -12.40 -10.40 5.46
N VAL A 72 -12.15 -9.60 4.43
CA VAL A 72 -11.88 -8.16 4.54
C VAL A 72 -13.21 -7.43 4.72
N GLU A 73 -13.28 -6.55 5.71
CA GLU A 73 -14.47 -5.75 5.98
C GLU A 73 -14.57 -4.56 5.00
N GLU A 74 -15.79 -4.12 4.69
CA GLU A 74 -16.04 -3.02 3.76
C GLU A 74 -15.25 -1.76 4.13
N LYS A 75 -15.29 -1.35 5.40
CA LYS A 75 -14.53 -0.20 5.91
C LYS A 75 -13.00 -0.33 5.74
N GLU A 76 -12.48 -1.57 5.70
CA GLU A 76 -11.06 -1.84 5.44
C GLU A 76 -10.74 -1.65 3.96
N VAL A 77 -11.63 -2.12 3.06
CA VAL A 77 -11.50 -1.91 1.61
C VAL A 77 -11.51 -0.41 1.27
N GLU A 78 -12.35 0.39 1.92
CA GLU A 78 -12.47 1.84 1.70
C GLU A 78 -11.16 2.60 1.95
N ILE A 79 -10.31 2.11 2.86
CA ILE A 79 -9.05 2.77 3.20
C ILE A 79 -7.82 2.10 2.61
N LEU A 80 -7.96 0.89 2.04
CA LEU A 80 -6.82 0.06 1.65
C LEU A 80 -5.94 0.73 0.58
N TYR A 81 -6.54 1.46 -0.38
CA TYR A 81 -5.79 2.29 -1.33
C TYR A 81 -4.85 3.27 -0.61
N TYR A 82 -5.37 3.99 0.39
CA TYR A 82 -4.60 4.99 1.12
C TYR A 82 -3.52 4.36 2.00
N VAL A 83 -3.79 3.19 2.56
CA VAL A 83 -2.79 2.43 3.32
C VAL A 83 -1.64 2.00 2.42
N MET A 84 -1.92 1.46 1.22
CA MET A 84 -0.91 1.12 0.22
C MET A 84 -0.10 2.35 -0.22
N ALA A 85 -0.77 3.44 -0.55
CA ALA A 85 -0.11 4.68 -0.95
C ALA A 85 0.77 5.26 0.16
N ALA A 86 0.31 5.22 1.41
CA ALA A 86 1.08 5.65 2.58
C ALA A 86 2.33 4.78 2.79
N ARG A 87 2.21 3.44 2.68
CA ARG A 87 3.38 2.53 2.76
C ARG A 87 4.42 2.87 1.70
N LEU A 88 4.01 3.10 0.46
CA LEU A 88 4.90 3.47 -0.63
C LEU A 88 5.57 4.83 -0.37
N ALA A 89 4.82 5.83 0.09
CA ALA A 89 5.37 7.13 0.44
C ALA A 89 6.42 7.03 1.56
N VAL A 90 6.16 6.23 2.60
CA VAL A 90 7.14 5.96 3.67
C VAL A 90 8.40 5.30 3.10
N SER A 91 8.27 4.31 2.21
CA SER A 91 9.41 3.65 1.58
C SER A 91 10.26 4.63 0.77
N VAL A 92 9.64 5.50 -0.02
CA VAL A 92 10.32 6.57 -0.77
C VAL A 92 11.06 7.53 0.16
N CYS A 93 10.40 8.01 1.22
CA CYS A 93 11.01 8.95 2.17
C CYS A 93 12.20 8.31 2.92
N ARG A 94 12.06 7.05 3.37
CA ARG A 94 13.15 6.31 4.03
C ARG A 94 14.35 6.13 3.10
N SER A 95 14.11 5.74 1.84
CA SER A 95 15.18 5.59 0.85
C SER A 95 15.88 6.90 0.53
N ALA A 96 15.11 7.99 0.39
CA ALA A 96 15.67 9.33 0.18
C ALA A 96 16.51 9.80 1.38
N HIS A 97 16.10 9.47 2.60
CA HIS A 97 16.89 9.74 3.81
C HIS A 97 18.17 8.89 3.84
N SER A 98 18.06 7.60 3.58
CA SER A 98 19.20 6.67 3.54
C SER A 98 20.26 7.13 2.54
N ARG A 99 19.85 7.62 1.36
CA ARG A 99 20.76 8.18 0.35
C ARG A 99 21.61 9.36 0.85
N LYS A 100 21.08 10.16 1.79
CA LYS A 100 21.82 11.28 2.39
C LYS A 100 22.82 10.82 3.44
N THR A 101 22.50 9.75 4.16
CA THR A 101 23.30 9.24 5.30
C THR A 101 24.26 8.15 4.88
N ASP A 102 23.93 7.37 3.86
CA ASP A 102 24.71 6.26 3.32
C ASP A 102 24.51 6.16 1.81
N PRO A 103 25.25 6.97 1.00
CA PRO A 103 25.09 7.04 -0.45
C PRO A 103 25.38 5.73 -1.19
N ASP A 104 26.16 4.84 -0.60
CA ASP A 104 26.60 3.58 -1.22
C ASP A 104 25.61 2.42 -0.95
N ASN A 105 24.49 2.70 -0.26
CA ASN A 105 23.47 1.72 0.05
C ASN A 105 22.61 1.37 -1.19
N SER A 106 23.09 0.43 -1.97
CA SER A 106 22.42 -0.03 -3.20
C SER A 106 21.01 -0.60 -2.95
N HIS A 107 20.79 -1.21 -1.79
CA HIS A 107 19.48 -1.75 -1.42
C HIS A 107 18.42 -0.66 -1.25
N ALA A 108 18.78 0.46 -0.62
CA ALA A 108 17.89 1.61 -0.46
C ALA A 108 17.52 2.23 -1.83
N LEU A 109 18.49 2.32 -2.76
CA LEU A 109 18.26 2.86 -4.11
C LEU A 109 17.28 1.99 -4.92
N ASN A 110 17.43 0.68 -4.86
CA ASN A 110 16.52 -0.24 -5.55
C ASN A 110 15.10 -0.16 -4.98
N SER A 111 14.95 -0.20 -3.66
CA SER A 111 13.65 -0.07 -2.99
C SER A 111 12.92 1.23 -3.36
N GLU A 112 13.65 2.35 -3.50
CA GLU A 112 13.07 3.63 -3.91
C GLU A 112 12.46 3.56 -5.32
N LYS A 113 13.18 2.98 -6.28
CA LYS A 113 12.73 2.87 -7.67
C LYS A 113 11.44 2.06 -7.78
N HIS A 114 11.36 0.92 -7.11
CA HIS A 114 10.18 0.06 -7.11
C HIS A 114 8.98 0.77 -6.47
N SER A 115 9.21 1.44 -5.33
CA SER A 115 8.17 2.19 -4.63
C SER A 115 7.63 3.34 -5.47
N TRP A 116 8.48 4.12 -6.14
CA TRP A 116 8.05 5.18 -7.04
C TRP A 116 7.25 4.65 -8.24
N LYS A 117 7.71 3.56 -8.86
CA LYS A 117 7.01 2.94 -10.01
C LYS A 117 5.58 2.56 -9.63
N LEU A 118 5.41 1.84 -8.51
CA LEU A 118 4.09 1.40 -8.06
C LEU A 118 3.23 2.57 -7.56
N LEU A 119 3.81 3.54 -6.84
CA LEU A 119 3.08 4.72 -6.37
C LEU A 119 2.52 5.53 -7.55
N LYS A 120 3.34 5.81 -8.57
CA LYS A 120 2.89 6.51 -9.79
C LYS A 120 1.79 5.72 -10.52
N TYR A 121 1.89 4.41 -10.55
CA TYR A 121 0.87 3.53 -11.13
C TYR A 121 -0.47 3.65 -10.36
N LEU A 122 -0.44 3.50 -9.02
CA LEU A 122 -1.64 3.61 -8.19
C LEU A 122 -2.28 5.01 -8.28
N LEU A 123 -1.46 6.07 -8.31
CA LEU A 123 -1.96 7.45 -8.49
C LEU A 123 -2.66 7.63 -9.84
N ARG A 124 -2.17 7.00 -10.91
CA ARG A 124 -2.78 7.05 -12.25
C ARG A 124 -4.13 6.33 -12.29
N VAL A 125 -4.23 5.16 -11.67
CA VAL A 125 -5.49 4.40 -11.57
C VAL A 125 -6.49 5.14 -10.68
N GLY A 126 -5.98 5.78 -9.63
CA GLY A 126 -6.77 6.54 -8.66
C GLY A 126 -7.50 5.68 -7.63
N PRO A 127 -7.97 6.31 -6.55
CA PRO A 127 -8.61 5.60 -5.43
C PRO A 127 -9.88 4.86 -5.85
N ILE A 128 -10.70 5.46 -6.74
CA ILE A 128 -11.95 4.86 -7.19
C ILE A 128 -11.68 3.60 -8.03
N GLY A 129 -10.72 3.67 -8.94
CA GLY A 129 -10.36 2.52 -9.79
C GLY A 129 -9.81 1.35 -8.97
N VAL A 130 -8.94 1.62 -8.01
CA VAL A 130 -8.39 0.60 -7.12
C VAL A 130 -9.48 0.04 -6.20
N GLU A 131 -10.29 0.90 -5.54
CA GLU A 131 -11.38 0.45 -4.66
C GLU A 131 -12.38 -0.44 -5.40
N LYS A 132 -12.72 -0.13 -6.66
CA LYS A 132 -13.59 -0.95 -7.50
C LYS A 132 -13.06 -2.39 -7.64
N MET A 133 -11.79 -2.53 -7.98
CA MET A 133 -11.13 -3.85 -8.05
C MET A 133 -11.13 -4.57 -6.69
N LEU A 134 -10.78 -3.85 -5.61
CA LEU A 134 -10.75 -4.43 -4.26
C LEU A 134 -12.13 -4.95 -3.83
N ARG A 135 -13.21 -4.17 -4.10
CA ARG A 135 -14.59 -4.57 -3.82
C ARG A 135 -15.00 -5.81 -4.62
N GLU A 136 -14.65 -5.85 -5.90
CA GLU A 136 -14.93 -6.99 -6.76
C GLU A 136 -14.26 -8.27 -6.24
N VAL A 137 -12.99 -8.21 -5.89
CA VAL A 137 -12.24 -9.34 -5.31
C VAL A 137 -12.83 -9.81 -3.98
N CYS A 138 -13.25 -8.89 -3.13
CA CYS A 138 -13.87 -9.18 -1.83
C CYS A 138 -15.36 -9.51 -1.91
N GLN A 139 -15.96 -9.53 -3.11
CA GLN A 139 -17.39 -9.77 -3.34
C GLN A 139 -18.31 -8.77 -2.59
N LEU A 140 -17.83 -7.55 -2.39
CA LEU A 140 -18.60 -6.47 -1.77
C LEU A 140 -19.45 -5.72 -2.80
N PRO A 141 -20.57 -5.10 -2.37
CA PRO A 141 -21.40 -4.28 -3.24
C PRO A 141 -20.60 -3.16 -3.91
N LYS A 142 -20.92 -2.86 -5.17
CA LYS A 142 -20.35 -1.70 -5.86
C LYS A 142 -20.75 -0.42 -5.11
N ARG A 143 -19.78 0.43 -4.86
CA ARG A 143 -20.06 1.76 -4.31
C ARG A 143 -20.71 2.62 -5.41
N ASN A 144 -21.66 3.47 -5.02
CA ASN A 144 -22.21 4.46 -5.93
C ASN A 144 -21.12 5.48 -6.27
N GLU A 145 -20.63 5.49 -7.52
CA GLU A 145 -19.50 6.31 -7.97
C GLU A 145 -19.76 7.81 -7.75
N LEU A 146 -21.02 8.26 -7.94
CA LEU A 146 -21.41 9.67 -7.71
C LEU A 146 -21.27 10.08 -6.24
N LEU A 147 -21.59 9.17 -5.32
CA LEU A 147 -21.42 9.43 -3.88
C LEU A 147 -19.94 9.39 -3.49
N ALA A 148 -19.16 8.49 -4.09
CA ALA A 148 -17.71 8.40 -3.84
C ALA A 148 -16.98 9.66 -4.33
N ASP A 149 -17.32 10.18 -5.52
CA ASP A 149 -16.76 11.43 -6.04
C ASP A 149 -17.14 12.63 -5.17
N SER A 150 -18.40 12.74 -4.75
CA SER A 150 -18.86 13.80 -3.84
C SER A 150 -18.12 13.77 -2.51
N GLU A 151 -17.90 12.59 -1.94
CA GLU A 151 -17.18 12.42 -0.69
C GLU A 151 -15.69 12.75 -0.84
N LEU A 152 -15.06 12.33 -1.94
CA LEU A 152 -13.68 12.66 -2.25
C LEU A 152 -13.49 14.17 -2.42
N GLN A 153 -14.39 14.85 -3.13
CA GLN A 153 -14.37 16.30 -3.30
C GLN A 153 -14.50 17.03 -1.96
N LYS A 154 -15.39 16.58 -1.07
CA LYS A 154 -15.51 17.13 0.27
C LYS A 154 -14.21 17.00 1.07
N ARG A 155 -13.57 15.82 1.03
CA ARG A 155 -12.29 15.57 1.70
C ARG A 155 -11.17 16.42 1.13
N LEU A 156 -11.10 16.57 -0.19
CA LEU A 156 -10.13 17.45 -0.86
C LEU A 156 -10.33 18.92 -0.49
N GLN A 157 -11.58 19.38 -0.38
CA GLN A 157 -11.88 20.76 0.08
C GLN A 157 -11.40 21.01 1.51
N VAL A 158 -11.54 20.05 2.42
CA VAL A 158 -11.06 20.15 3.80
C VAL A 158 -9.51 20.14 3.85
N LEU A 159 -8.86 19.42 2.96
CA LEU A 159 -7.40 19.31 2.89
C LEU A 159 -6.74 20.44 2.08
N SER A 160 -7.49 21.10 1.19
CA SER A 160 -7.00 22.17 0.32
C SER A 160 -6.26 23.28 1.05
N PRO A 161 -6.73 23.81 2.20
CA PRO A 161 -5.98 24.81 2.96
C PRO A 161 -4.64 24.30 3.51
N LEU A 162 -4.54 23.01 3.79
CA LEU A 162 -3.31 22.36 4.26
C LEU A 162 -2.33 22.09 3.11
N LEU A 163 -2.86 21.89 1.90
CA LEU A 163 -2.07 21.65 0.68
C LEU A 163 -1.63 22.97 -0.01
N SER A 164 -2.25 24.09 0.33
CA SER A 164 -1.87 25.42 -0.18
C SER A 164 -0.64 26.03 0.52
N VAL A 165 -0.07 25.35 1.51
CA VAL A 165 1.25 25.72 2.02
C VAL A 165 2.23 25.52 0.91
N SER A 166 2.79 26.65 0.41
CA SER A 166 3.81 26.67 -0.64
C SER A 166 5.00 25.81 -0.23
N TYR A 167 4.97 24.55 -0.61
CA TYR A 167 6.18 23.75 -0.63
C TYR A 167 7.06 24.35 -1.72
N LYS A 168 8.21 24.91 -1.34
CA LYS A 168 9.29 25.13 -2.30
C LYS A 168 9.44 23.81 -3.04
N THR A 169 9.17 23.84 -4.33
CA THR A 169 9.28 22.68 -5.22
C THR A 169 10.66 22.10 -4.99
N ILE A 170 10.73 20.94 -4.36
CA ILE A 170 11.96 20.16 -4.40
C ILE A 170 12.00 19.69 -5.83
N ASP A 171 12.86 20.32 -6.62
CA ASP A 171 13.11 19.95 -8.01
C ASP A 171 13.74 18.56 -8.00
N LEU A 172 12.89 17.55 -8.09
CA LEU A 172 13.28 16.17 -8.30
C LEU A 172 13.58 16.05 -9.79
N GLN A 173 14.74 16.50 -10.21
CA GLN A 173 15.30 16.11 -11.50
C GLN A 173 15.46 14.59 -11.47
N LEU A 174 14.53 13.91 -12.10
CA LEU A 174 14.50 12.48 -12.40
C LEU A 174 15.18 12.25 -13.75
#